data_9c55e4db7a591705b291d21eee4d0495
#
_entry.id   9c55e4db7a591705b291d21eee4d0495
#
_cell.length_a   1.000
_cell.length_b   1.000
_cell.length_c   1.000
_cell.angle_alpha   90.00
_cell.angle_beta   90.00
_cell.angle_gamma   90.00
#
_symmetry.space_group_name_H-M   'P 1'
#
loop_
_entity.id
_entity.type
_entity.pdbx_description
1 polymer ?
#
loop_
_entity_poly.entity_id
_entity_poly.type
_entity_poly.pdbx_seq_one_letter_code
_entity_poly.pdbx_strand_id
1 'polypeptide(L)'
;VSYKPFLLSFCLVAATTFAQQPSGQTAPPGAAPSKAPGAGQGLVEPTLPYIPSLDVSAMDRSVDPCMDFYHYSCGGWEQKNPIPADQVRWDVYSKLYEDNLNYLRGILEQASTAKNPDAVTQKIGDYYTACMDESAVEKLGAQPMQPALEQVQALKNVHDLAPVVARLHLAGDSLLFDSGSQQDPDNSDAMIVGVGQGGLGLPDRDYYTKDDAKSKEIRARYLQHVQKTFELLGDSPATAKKQADTVLRIETGLAKASLTRVDRRDPYKVKHKMKAPS
;
A
#
# COMPACT_ATOMS: atom_id res chain seq x y z
N VAL A 1 -0.68 -20.46 -9.59
CA VAL A 1 0.01 -19.37 -8.89
C VAL A 1 -1.10 -18.51 -8.30
N SER A 2 -1.30 -18.58 -7.00
CA SER A 2 -2.44 -18.01 -6.28
C SER A 2 -2.34 -16.48 -6.16
N TYR A 3 -3.25 -15.76 -6.82
CA TYR A 3 -3.37 -14.28 -6.78
C TYR A 3 -4.06 -13.74 -5.49
N LYS A 4 -4.17 -14.56 -4.44
CA LYS A 4 -4.92 -14.21 -3.23
C LYS A 4 -4.41 -13.00 -2.40
N PRO A 5 -3.14 -12.63 -2.35
CA PRO A 5 -2.71 -11.48 -1.53
C PRO A 5 -3.02 -10.10 -2.15
N PHE A 6 -3.18 -10.00 -3.47
CA PHE A 6 -3.33 -8.71 -4.14
C PHE A 6 -4.71 -8.06 -3.95
N LEU A 7 -5.76 -8.87 -3.89
CA LEU A 7 -7.15 -8.38 -3.68
C LEU A 7 -7.39 -7.88 -2.25
N LEU A 8 -6.78 -8.53 -1.24
CA LEU A 8 -6.89 -8.06 0.15
C LEU A 8 -6.22 -6.71 0.39
N SER A 9 -5.11 -6.43 -0.30
CA SER A 9 -4.41 -5.15 -0.20
C SER A 9 -5.23 -3.99 -0.75
N PHE A 10 -5.99 -4.20 -1.82
CA PHE A 10 -6.80 -3.16 -2.45
C PHE A 10 -8.04 -2.78 -1.63
N CYS A 11 -8.69 -3.74 -1.01
CA CYS A 11 -9.86 -3.48 -0.14
C CYS A 11 -9.47 -2.79 1.18
N LEU A 12 -8.27 -3.06 1.74
CA LEU A 12 -7.81 -2.44 2.98
C LEU A 12 -7.31 -0.99 2.80
N VAL A 13 -6.78 -0.62 1.63
CA VAL A 13 -6.33 0.75 1.37
C VAL A 13 -7.51 1.74 1.30
N ALA A 14 -8.69 1.30 0.83
CA ALA A 14 -9.88 2.16 0.83
C ALA A 14 -10.43 2.47 2.23
N ALA A 15 -10.10 1.66 3.25
CA ALA A 15 -10.58 1.85 4.61
C ALA A 15 -9.72 2.80 5.47
N THR A 16 -8.50 3.15 5.04
CA THR A 16 -7.57 3.97 5.83
C THR A 16 -7.71 5.48 5.63
N THR A 17 -8.55 5.95 4.72
CA THR A 17 -8.72 7.38 4.44
C THR A 17 -9.81 8.09 5.28
N PHE A 18 -10.45 7.41 6.24
CA PHE A 18 -11.56 7.99 7.00
C PHE A 18 -11.34 8.19 8.51
N ALA A 19 -10.12 8.22 9.02
CA ALA A 19 -9.87 8.47 10.44
C ALA A 19 -8.74 9.46 10.70
N GLN A 20 -8.88 10.72 10.27
CA GLN A 20 -8.21 11.82 10.93
C GLN A 20 -9.26 12.66 11.67
N GLN A 21 -9.50 12.33 12.94
CA GLN A 21 -10.13 13.27 13.87
C GLN A 21 -9.11 14.31 14.31
N PRO A 22 -9.51 15.60 14.42
CA PRO A 22 -8.63 16.64 14.97
C PRO A 22 -8.36 16.38 16.45
N SER A 23 -7.10 16.35 16.82
CA SER A 23 -6.61 16.33 18.19
C SER A 23 -7.00 17.62 18.90
N GLY A 24 -7.81 17.52 19.95
CA GLY A 24 -8.03 18.65 20.83
C GLY A 24 -9.38 18.68 21.53
N GLN A 25 -9.73 17.62 22.27
CA GLN A 25 -10.66 17.77 23.41
C GLN A 25 -10.27 16.74 24.48
N THR A 26 -9.74 17.25 25.58
CA THR A 26 -9.57 16.48 26.81
C THR A 26 -10.95 16.13 27.36
N ALA A 27 -11.28 14.84 27.37
CA ALA A 27 -12.48 14.34 28.00
C ALA A 27 -12.37 14.50 29.54
N PRO A 28 -13.46 14.88 30.21
CA PRO A 28 -13.48 14.92 31.67
C PRO A 28 -13.36 13.51 32.27
N PRO A 29 -12.67 13.33 33.41
CA PRO A 29 -12.53 12.02 34.04
C PRO A 29 -13.87 11.62 34.68
N GLY A 30 -14.43 10.49 34.28
CA GLY A 30 -15.47 9.84 35.04
C GLY A 30 -16.78 9.43 34.36
N ALA A 31 -16.84 9.27 33.04
CA ALA A 31 -18.00 8.64 32.40
C ALA A 31 -17.68 7.17 32.04
N ALA A 32 -18.27 6.24 32.78
CA ALA A 32 -18.31 4.84 32.38
C ALA A 32 -19.01 4.72 31.03
N PRO A 33 -18.56 3.82 30.12
CA PRO A 33 -19.21 3.66 28.83
C PRO A 33 -20.65 3.19 29.04
N SER A 34 -21.62 3.99 28.58
CA SER A 34 -23.02 3.61 28.59
C SER A 34 -23.22 2.41 27.66
N LYS A 35 -23.73 1.31 28.19
CA LYS A 35 -24.18 0.16 27.39
C LYS A 35 -25.22 0.63 26.39
N ALA A 36 -24.91 0.54 25.09
CA ALA A 36 -25.88 0.73 24.04
C ALA A 36 -26.98 -0.34 24.14
N PRO A 37 -28.26 -0.01 23.93
CA PRO A 37 -29.34 -0.98 23.94
C PRO A 37 -29.33 -1.80 22.67
N GLY A 38 -29.27 -3.13 22.80
CA GLY A 38 -29.38 -4.09 21.70
C GLY A 38 -28.05 -4.79 21.39
N ALA A 39 -27.57 -5.60 22.34
CA ALA A 39 -26.45 -6.50 22.10
C ALA A 39 -26.90 -7.63 21.17
N GLY A 40 -26.69 -7.47 19.85
CA GLY A 40 -26.43 -8.60 18.98
C GLY A 40 -25.22 -9.39 19.54
N GLN A 41 -25.15 -10.68 19.27
CA GLN A 41 -24.02 -11.49 19.71
C GLN A 41 -22.75 -10.85 19.13
N GLY A 42 -21.90 -10.28 20.00
CA GLY A 42 -20.65 -9.67 19.61
C GLY A 42 -19.74 -10.68 18.93
N LEU A 43 -18.97 -10.23 17.97
CA LEU A 43 -17.93 -11.04 17.33
C LEU A 43 -17.00 -11.59 18.40
N VAL A 44 -16.63 -12.88 18.29
CA VAL A 44 -15.61 -13.47 19.14
C VAL A 44 -14.26 -12.91 18.70
N GLU A 45 -13.62 -12.13 19.57
CA GLU A 45 -12.30 -11.61 19.26
C GLU A 45 -11.31 -12.76 19.02
N PRO A 46 -10.63 -12.81 17.86
CA PRO A 46 -9.56 -13.76 17.65
C PRO A 46 -8.46 -13.53 18.69
N THR A 47 -7.91 -14.59 19.26
CA THR A 47 -6.80 -14.46 20.20
C THR A 47 -5.50 -14.22 19.45
N LEU A 48 -4.84 -13.09 19.74
CA LEU A 48 -3.47 -12.88 19.29
C LEU A 48 -2.52 -13.80 20.06
N PRO A 49 -1.50 -14.38 19.40
CA PRO A 49 -0.49 -15.15 20.11
C PRO A 49 0.24 -14.26 21.11
N TYR A 50 0.39 -14.74 22.35
CA TYR A 50 1.17 -14.03 23.37
C TYR A 50 2.64 -14.01 22.97
N ILE A 51 3.20 -12.81 22.83
CA ILE A 51 4.64 -12.60 22.59
C ILE A 51 5.21 -11.98 23.87
N PRO A 52 6.10 -12.68 24.59
CA PRO A 52 6.73 -12.14 25.79
C PRO A 52 7.61 -10.93 25.43
N SER A 53 7.70 -9.95 26.33
CA SER A 53 8.56 -8.77 26.17
C SER A 53 10.04 -9.11 26.01
N LEU A 54 10.47 -10.26 26.55
CA LEU A 54 11.77 -10.89 26.34
C LEU A 54 11.56 -12.34 25.94
N ASP A 55 11.75 -12.64 24.66
CA ASP A 55 11.69 -14.01 24.14
C ASP A 55 13.10 -14.64 24.12
N VAL A 56 13.45 -15.32 25.21
CA VAL A 56 14.73 -16.03 25.29
C VAL A 56 14.84 -17.19 24.29
N SER A 57 13.75 -17.65 23.70
CA SER A 57 13.75 -18.68 22.67
C SER A 57 14.20 -18.14 21.28
N ALA A 58 14.25 -16.83 21.14
CA ALA A 58 14.81 -16.16 19.97
C ALA A 58 16.34 -16.20 19.93
N MET A 59 16.99 -16.51 21.05
CA MET A 59 18.45 -16.56 21.17
C MET A 59 19.00 -17.90 20.64
N ASP A 60 20.17 -17.84 20.02
CA ASP A 60 21.01 -19.02 19.74
C ASP A 60 22.18 -19.05 20.71
N ARG A 61 22.04 -19.82 21.80
CA ARG A 61 23.04 -19.91 22.86
C ARG A 61 24.27 -20.74 22.48
N SER A 62 24.28 -21.35 21.31
CA SER A 62 25.48 -22.05 20.79
C SER A 62 26.50 -21.11 20.20
N VAL A 63 26.12 -19.86 19.90
CA VAL A 63 26.96 -18.82 19.36
C VAL A 63 27.62 -18.03 20.49
N ASP A 64 28.91 -17.74 20.38
CA ASP A 64 29.63 -16.87 21.32
C ASP A 64 29.21 -15.42 21.12
N PRO A 65 28.60 -14.74 22.11
CA PRO A 65 28.13 -13.37 21.99
C PRO A 65 29.26 -12.35 21.76
N CYS A 66 30.51 -12.69 22.12
CA CYS A 66 31.67 -11.84 21.86
C CYS A 66 32.11 -11.92 20.38
N MET A 67 31.78 -13.00 19.69
CA MET A 67 32.13 -13.20 18.29
C MET A 67 31.00 -12.76 17.36
N ASP A 68 29.74 -13.09 17.68
CA ASP A 68 28.58 -12.72 16.87
C ASP A 68 27.36 -12.49 17.77
N PHE A 69 27.24 -11.26 18.25
CA PHE A 69 26.15 -10.88 19.14
C PHE A 69 24.77 -10.93 18.45
N TYR A 70 24.75 -10.66 17.14
CA TYR A 70 23.49 -10.69 16.37
C TYR A 70 22.90 -12.10 16.33
N HIS A 71 23.65 -13.08 15.87
CA HIS A 71 23.17 -14.47 15.83
C HIS A 71 22.94 -15.06 17.23
N TYR A 72 23.78 -14.69 18.22
CA TYR A 72 23.50 -15.05 19.61
C TYR A 72 22.12 -14.56 20.05
N SER A 73 21.74 -13.32 19.73
CA SER A 73 20.47 -12.73 20.19
C SER A 73 19.26 -13.13 19.36
N CYS A 74 19.40 -13.32 18.04
CA CYS A 74 18.31 -13.46 17.09
C CYS A 74 18.32 -14.77 16.30
N GLY A 75 19.40 -15.56 16.33
CA GLY A 75 19.58 -16.76 15.51
C GLY A 75 18.51 -17.83 15.73
N GLY A 76 18.03 -17.99 16.96
CA GLY A 76 16.93 -18.92 17.25
C GLY A 76 15.60 -18.46 16.68
N TRP A 77 15.37 -17.15 16.55
CA TRP A 77 14.19 -16.61 15.87
C TRP A 77 14.28 -16.84 14.36
N GLU A 78 15.42 -16.55 13.73
CA GLU A 78 15.64 -16.76 12.29
C GLU A 78 15.44 -18.21 11.87
N GLN A 79 15.94 -19.15 12.66
CA GLN A 79 15.77 -20.59 12.41
C GLN A 79 14.29 -21.02 12.43
N LYS A 80 13.48 -20.42 13.30
CA LYS A 80 12.04 -20.71 13.44
C LYS A 80 11.18 -19.98 12.45
N ASN A 81 11.66 -18.88 11.88
CA ASN A 81 10.92 -17.99 10.99
C ASN A 81 11.67 -17.77 9.67
N PRO A 82 11.81 -18.82 8.83
CA PRO A 82 12.43 -18.67 7.53
C PRO A 82 11.66 -17.66 6.67
N ILE A 83 12.36 -16.95 5.77
CA ILE A 83 11.74 -16.00 4.86
C ILE A 83 10.72 -16.74 3.99
N PRO A 84 9.42 -16.35 3.99
CA PRO A 84 8.42 -16.94 3.11
C PRO A 84 8.79 -16.77 1.62
N ALA A 85 8.36 -17.71 0.78
CA ALA A 85 8.75 -17.74 -0.63
C ALA A 85 8.30 -16.53 -1.46
N ASP A 86 7.29 -15.81 -0.98
CA ASP A 86 6.72 -14.61 -1.57
C ASP A 86 7.24 -13.30 -0.95
N GLN A 87 8.17 -13.40 0.03
CA GLN A 87 8.73 -12.24 0.73
C GLN A 87 10.20 -12.04 0.37
N VAL A 88 10.65 -10.78 0.33
CA VAL A 88 12.06 -10.42 0.09
C VAL A 88 12.86 -10.25 1.39
N ARG A 89 12.16 -10.15 2.50
CA ARG A 89 12.71 -10.06 3.86
C ARG A 89 11.68 -10.59 4.86
N TRP A 90 12.17 -11.03 6.04
CA TRP A 90 11.30 -11.44 7.13
C TRP A 90 11.93 -11.01 8.45
N ASP A 91 11.16 -10.32 9.25
CA ASP A 91 11.57 -9.81 10.56
C ASP A 91 10.37 -9.79 11.52
N VAL A 92 10.59 -9.41 12.77
CA VAL A 92 9.55 -9.36 13.81
C VAL A 92 8.40 -8.44 13.40
N TYR A 93 8.69 -7.32 12.71
CA TYR A 93 7.66 -6.39 12.25
C TYR A 93 6.84 -6.97 11.09
N SER A 94 7.49 -7.66 10.16
CA SER A 94 6.82 -8.36 9.07
C SER A 94 5.88 -9.44 9.60
N LYS A 95 6.35 -10.22 10.59
CA LYS A 95 5.52 -11.22 11.26
C LYS A 95 4.35 -10.58 12.00
N LEU A 96 4.57 -9.51 12.75
CA LEU A 96 3.50 -8.78 13.45
C LEU A 96 2.46 -8.23 12.46
N TYR A 97 2.90 -7.73 11.32
CA TYR A 97 2.00 -7.26 10.26
C TYR A 97 1.12 -8.39 9.74
N GLU A 98 1.69 -9.55 9.43
CA GLU A 98 0.92 -10.72 8.99
C GLU A 98 -0.04 -11.24 10.08
N ASP A 99 0.40 -11.29 11.33
CA ASP A 99 -0.46 -11.68 12.45
C ASP A 99 -1.66 -10.72 12.59
N ASN A 100 -1.45 -9.42 12.42
CA ASN A 100 -2.53 -8.42 12.42
C ASN A 100 -3.48 -8.58 11.24
N LEU A 101 -2.97 -8.84 10.03
CA LEU A 101 -3.81 -9.12 8.86
C LEU A 101 -4.67 -10.36 9.07
N ASN A 102 -4.10 -11.43 9.63
CA ASN A 102 -4.84 -12.66 9.95
C ASN A 102 -5.91 -12.41 11.02
N TYR A 103 -5.60 -11.61 12.05
CA TYR A 103 -6.56 -11.20 13.06
C TYR A 103 -7.74 -10.43 12.45
N LEU A 104 -7.46 -9.40 11.65
CA LEU A 104 -8.49 -8.61 10.97
C LEU A 104 -9.32 -9.46 10.02
N ARG A 105 -8.69 -10.38 9.29
CA ARG A 105 -9.38 -11.33 8.43
C ARG A 105 -10.37 -12.19 9.21
N GLY A 106 -9.97 -12.69 10.37
CA GLY A 106 -10.85 -13.46 11.25
C GLY A 106 -12.11 -12.68 11.68
N ILE A 107 -11.97 -11.38 11.98
CA ILE A 107 -13.09 -10.49 12.28
C ILE A 107 -14.01 -10.31 11.05
N LEU A 108 -13.44 -10.09 9.87
CA LEU A 108 -14.20 -9.88 8.63
C LEU A 108 -14.98 -11.15 8.22
N GLU A 109 -14.35 -12.32 8.33
CA GLU A 109 -15.00 -13.62 8.05
C GLU A 109 -16.13 -13.90 9.04
N GLN A 110 -15.96 -13.60 10.33
CA GLN A 110 -17.03 -13.70 11.31
C GLN A 110 -18.18 -12.73 11.01
N ALA A 111 -17.88 -11.48 10.66
CA ALA A 111 -18.89 -10.49 10.33
C ALA A 111 -19.72 -10.90 9.11
N SER A 112 -19.08 -11.49 8.09
CA SER A 112 -19.76 -11.94 6.86
C SER A 112 -20.73 -13.12 7.07
N THR A 113 -20.54 -13.88 8.15
CA THR A 113 -21.35 -15.08 8.47
C THR A 113 -22.21 -14.92 9.73
N ALA A 114 -22.20 -13.73 10.35
CA ALA A 114 -22.89 -13.46 11.61
C ALA A 114 -24.42 -13.61 11.47
N LYS A 115 -25.03 -14.32 12.42
CA LYS A 115 -26.48 -14.42 12.54
C LYS A 115 -26.99 -13.27 13.41
N ASN A 116 -27.91 -12.47 12.90
CA ASN A 116 -28.46 -11.28 13.58
C ASN A 116 -27.38 -10.26 14.01
N PRO A 117 -26.53 -9.79 13.08
CA PRO A 117 -25.49 -8.81 13.39
C PRO A 117 -26.12 -7.46 13.78
N ASP A 118 -25.38 -6.66 14.54
CA ASP A 118 -25.69 -5.24 14.67
C ASP A 118 -25.42 -4.48 13.35
N ALA A 119 -25.85 -3.21 13.27
CA ALA A 119 -25.76 -2.43 12.03
C ALA A 119 -24.31 -2.20 11.55
N VAL A 120 -23.31 -2.16 12.46
CA VAL A 120 -21.91 -1.99 12.12
C VAL A 120 -21.34 -3.31 11.60
N THR A 121 -21.56 -4.40 12.32
CA THR A 121 -21.16 -5.76 11.91
C THR A 121 -21.78 -6.15 10.56
N GLN A 122 -23.06 -5.78 10.32
CA GLN A 122 -23.73 -6.00 9.03
C GLN A 122 -22.97 -5.28 7.89
N LYS A 123 -22.67 -3.99 8.06
CA LYS A 123 -21.96 -3.22 7.03
C LYS A 123 -20.57 -3.79 6.73
N ILE A 124 -19.84 -4.20 7.77
CA ILE A 124 -18.52 -4.81 7.62
C ILE A 124 -18.63 -6.13 6.85
N GLY A 125 -19.59 -6.98 7.23
CA GLY A 125 -19.83 -8.28 6.59
C GLY A 125 -20.26 -8.13 5.14
N ASP A 126 -21.18 -7.21 4.83
CA ASP A 126 -21.65 -6.94 3.47
C ASP A 126 -20.52 -6.44 2.57
N TYR A 127 -19.71 -5.50 3.09
CA TYR A 127 -18.55 -4.97 2.37
C TYR A 127 -17.52 -6.08 2.07
N TYR A 128 -17.18 -6.87 3.09
CA TYR A 128 -16.22 -7.97 2.93
C TYR A 128 -16.74 -9.02 1.95
N THR A 129 -18.01 -9.40 2.06
CA THR A 129 -18.65 -10.38 1.14
C THR A 129 -18.62 -9.88 -0.29
N ALA A 130 -18.95 -8.60 -0.53
CA ALA A 130 -18.90 -8.01 -1.86
C ALA A 130 -17.47 -7.96 -2.43
N CYS A 131 -16.46 -7.66 -1.60
CA CYS A 131 -15.06 -7.67 -2.02
C CYS A 131 -14.53 -9.08 -2.34
N MET A 132 -15.06 -10.11 -1.66
CA MET A 132 -14.59 -11.50 -1.81
C MET A 132 -15.40 -12.29 -2.85
N ASP A 133 -16.39 -11.68 -3.49
CA ASP A 133 -17.13 -12.29 -4.60
C ASP A 133 -16.30 -12.21 -5.89
N GLU A 134 -15.33 -13.13 -6.00
CA GLU A 134 -14.45 -13.24 -7.16
C GLU A 134 -15.27 -13.40 -8.47
N SER A 135 -16.41 -14.10 -8.44
CA SER A 135 -17.24 -14.30 -9.63
C SER A 135 -17.85 -13.00 -10.13
N ALA A 136 -18.32 -12.15 -9.22
CA ALA A 136 -18.86 -10.85 -9.59
C ALA A 136 -17.75 -9.91 -10.10
N VAL A 137 -16.58 -9.92 -9.47
CA VAL A 137 -15.40 -9.12 -9.88
C VAL A 137 -14.94 -9.53 -11.28
N GLU A 138 -14.77 -10.83 -11.54
CA GLU A 138 -14.35 -11.35 -12.85
C GLU A 138 -15.38 -11.01 -13.94
N LYS A 139 -16.68 -11.07 -13.63
CA LYS A 139 -17.75 -10.70 -14.56
C LYS A 139 -17.74 -9.23 -14.95
N LEU A 140 -17.33 -8.34 -14.02
CA LEU A 140 -17.22 -6.92 -14.30
C LEU A 140 -15.99 -6.61 -15.18
N GLY A 141 -14.91 -7.39 -15.08
CA GLY A 141 -13.66 -7.18 -15.80
C GLY A 141 -13.13 -5.76 -15.62
N ALA A 142 -12.81 -5.07 -16.71
CA ALA A 142 -12.29 -3.70 -16.69
C ALA A 142 -13.37 -2.60 -16.58
N GLN A 143 -14.65 -2.96 -16.48
CA GLN A 143 -15.76 -1.99 -16.45
C GLN A 143 -15.63 -0.92 -15.35
N PRO A 144 -15.20 -1.21 -14.11
CA PRO A 144 -15.04 -0.20 -13.07
C PRO A 144 -13.99 0.86 -13.39
N MET A 145 -13.05 0.57 -14.28
CA MET A 145 -11.98 1.51 -14.69
C MET A 145 -12.43 2.43 -15.84
N GLN A 146 -13.56 2.16 -16.50
CA GLN A 146 -13.99 2.93 -17.68
C GLN A 146 -14.08 4.44 -17.43
N PRO A 147 -14.63 4.93 -16.30
CA PRO A 147 -14.70 6.38 -16.07
C PRO A 147 -13.32 7.07 -16.02
N ALA A 148 -12.29 6.39 -15.51
CA ALA A 148 -10.92 6.90 -15.49
C ALA A 148 -10.28 6.83 -16.90
N LEU A 149 -10.47 5.70 -17.60
CA LEU A 149 -9.98 5.50 -18.96
C LEU A 149 -10.57 6.52 -19.94
N GLU A 150 -11.87 6.83 -19.84
CA GLU A 150 -12.53 7.85 -20.66
C GLU A 150 -11.92 9.24 -20.47
N GLN A 151 -11.56 9.62 -19.25
CA GLN A 151 -10.87 10.88 -18.97
C GLN A 151 -9.51 10.94 -19.67
N VAL A 152 -8.76 9.83 -19.68
CA VAL A 152 -7.46 9.73 -20.35
C VAL A 152 -7.64 9.74 -21.86
N GLN A 153 -8.62 9.03 -22.41
CA GLN A 153 -8.93 8.99 -23.84
C GLN A 153 -9.40 10.35 -24.38
N ALA A 154 -10.02 11.18 -23.55
CA ALA A 154 -10.46 12.52 -23.91
C ALA A 154 -9.34 13.54 -24.09
N LEU A 155 -8.08 13.21 -23.70
CA LEU A 155 -6.92 14.07 -23.87
C LEU A 155 -6.62 14.29 -25.36
N LYS A 156 -6.57 15.55 -25.78
CA LYS A 156 -6.27 15.95 -27.17
C LYS A 156 -4.89 16.59 -27.31
N ASN A 157 -4.42 17.23 -26.25
CA ASN A 157 -3.14 17.93 -26.23
C ASN A 157 -2.56 17.99 -24.81
N VAL A 158 -1.33 18.49 -24.70
CA VAL A 158 -0.61 18.56 -23.42
C VAL A 158 -1.28 19.47 -22.38
N HIS A 159 -2.07 20.45 -22.79
CA HIS A 159 -2.76 21.38 -21.87
C HIS A 159 -3.91 20.68 -21.13
N ASP A 160 -4.47 19.61 -21.71
CA ASP A 160 -5.54 18.81 -21.07
C ASP A 160 -4.99 17.91 -19.97
N LEU A 161 -3.67 17.68 -19.91
CA LEU A 161 -3.05 16.72 -19.00
C LEU A 161 -3.19 17.13 -17.52
N ALA A 162 -2.88 18.39 -17.19
CA ALA A 162 -2.86 18.84 -15.80
C ALA A 162 -4.25 18.71 -15.10
N PRO A 163 -5.38 19.13 -15.72
CA PRO A 163 -6.70 18.91 -15.15
C PRO A 163 -7.09 17.44 -14.98
N VAL A 164 -6.66 16.55 -15.88
CA VAL A 164 -6.94 15.10 -15.77
C VAL A 164 -6.12 14.49 -14.63
N VAL A 165 -4.82 14.77 -14.57
CA VAL A 165 -3.95 14.33 -13.47
C VAL A 165 -4.50 14.80 -12.13
N ALA A 166 -4.90 16.05 -12.00
CA ALA A 166 -5.47 16.59 -10.76
C ALA A 166 -6.74 15.83 -10.32
N ARG A 167 -7.66 15.51 -11.26
CA ARG A 167 -8.86 14.74 -10.94
C ARG A 167 -8.53 13.31 -10.49
N LEU A 168 -7.59 12.65 -11.16
CA LEU A 168 -7.18 11.30 -10.79
C LEU A 168 -6.46 11.28 -9.44
N HIS A 169 -5.60 12.28 -9.14
CA HIS A 169 -5.02 12.44 -7.81
C HIS A 169 -6.08 12.63 -6.72
N LEU A 170 -7.13 13.42 -6.98
CA LEU A 170 -8.26 13.59 -6.04
C LEU A 170 -9.07 12.31 -5.87
N ALA A 171 -9.08 11.42 -6.87
CA ALA A 171 -9.69 10.10 -6.78
C ALA A 171 -8.82 9.07 -6.04
N GLY A 172 -7.57 9.41 -5.71
CA GLY A 172 -6.64 8.55 -4.98
C GLY A 172 -5.52 7.93 -5.84
N ASP A 173 -5.49 8.23 -7.13
CA ASP A 173 -4.48 7.70 -8.06
C ASP A 173 -3.24 8.59 -8.07
N SER A 174 -2.09 8.11 -7.61
CA SER A 174 -0.80 8.82 -7.72
C SER A 174 -0.20 8.63 -9.10
N LEU A 175 -0.32 9.65 -9.96
CA LEU A 175 0.18 9.64 -11.34
C LEU A 175 1.35 10.62 -11.50
N LEU A 176 2.42 10.20 -12.17
CA LEU A 176 3.57 11.03 -12.54
C LEU A 176 4.37 11.60 -11.35
N PHE A 177 3.72 12.01 -10.29
CA PHE A 177 4.31 12.58 -9.09
C PHE A 177 3.37 12.35 -7.88
N ASP A 178 3.91 12.44 -6.67
CA ASP A 178 3.11 12.39 -5.45
C ASP A 178 2.70 13.80 -5.05
N SER A 179 1.48 13.95 -4.53
CA SER A 179 0.98 15.23 -4.01
C SER A 179 0.11 15.02 -2.77
N GLY A 180 0.15 15.96 -1.86
CA GLY A 180 -0.65 15.88 -0.65
C GLY A 180 -0.49 17.10 0.26
N SER A 181 -1.32 17.16 1.29
CA SER A 181 -1.19 18.14 2.37
C SER A 181 -0.11 17.69 3.33
N GLN A 182 0.79 18.58 3.70
CA GLN A 182 1.83 18.34 4.68
C GLN A 182 2.06 19.56 5.56
N GLN A 183 2.61 19.35 6.75
CA GLN A 183 3.05 20.44 7.61
C GLN A 183 4.17 21.24 6.94
N ASP A 184 4.11 22.58 7.03
CA ASP A 184 5.18 23.44 6.53
C ASP A 184 6.47 23.21 7.34
N PRO A 185 7.58 22.81 6.72
CA PRO A 185 8.83 22.55 7.44
C PRO A 185 9.46 23.80 8.09
N ASP A 186 8.97 25.01 7.74
CA ASP A 186 9.45 26.26 8.33
C ASP A 186 8.47 26.83 9.37
N ASN A 187 7.23 26.37 9.39
CA ASN A 187 6.20 26.82 10.31
C ASN A 187 5.24 25.67 10.64
N SER A 188 5.45 25.02 11.78
CA SER A 188 4.66 23.86 12.20
C SER A 188 3.17 24.13 12.38
N ASP A 189 2.76 25.39 12.49
CA ASP A 189 1.35 25.78 12.62
C ASP A 189 0.64 25.94 11.27
N ALA A 190 1.38 25.83 10.16
CA ALA A 190 0.85 25.98 8.82
C ALA A 190 0.86 24.65 8.05
N MET A 191 -0.15 24.48 7.19
CA MET A 191 -0.22 23.38 6.23
C MET A 191 0.04 23.90 4.82
N ILE A 192 0.80 23.14 4.05
CA ILE A 192 1.11 23.45 2.65
C ILE A 192 0.86 22.25 1.76
N VAL A 193 0.74 22.48 0.46
CA VAL A 193 0.75 21.41 -0.53
C VAL A 193 2.19 20.95 -0.73
N GLY A 194 2.44 19.67 -0.53
CA GLY A 194 3.69 19.02 -0.91
C GLY A 194 3.55 18.34 -2.26
N VAL A 195 4.60 18.45 -3.09
CA VAL A 195 4.72 17.70 -4.33
C VAL A 195 6.06 16.96 -4.29
N GLY A 196 6.02 15.66 -4.55
CA GLY A 196 7.17 14.78 -4.49
C GLY A 196 7.40 13.99 -5.77
N GLN A 197 8.58 13.42 -5.91
CA GLN A 197 8.85 12.49 -7.00
C GLN A 197 8.01 11.22 -6.86
N GLY A 198 7.40 10.76 -7.96
CA GLY A 198 6.53 9.59 -8.02
C GLY A 198 6.40 9.09 -9.46
N GLY A 199 5.32 8.37 -9.75
CA GLY A 199 5.00 7.91 -11.10
C GLY A 199 5.87 6.78 -11.61
N LEU A 200 6.45 5.96 -10.72
CA LEU A 200 7.22 4.76 -11.06
C LEU A 200 6.43 3.51 -10.69
N GLY A 201 6.27 2.58 -11.61
CA GLY A 201 5.65 1.29 -11.36
C GLY A 201 6.58 0.29 -10.64
N LEU A 202 7.90 0.43 -10.76
CA LEU A 202 8.88 -0.29 -9.96
C LEU A 202 9.23 0.51 -8.69
N PRO A 203 9.63 -0.15 -7.58
CA PRO A 203 9.72 0.47 -6.26
C PRO A 203 10.74 1.61 -6.11
N ASP A 204 11.71 1.71 -7.01
CA ASP A 204 12.78 2.71 -6.92
C ASP A 204 13.40 3.02 -8.28
N ARG A 205 13.96 4.24 -8.40
CA ARG A 205 14.66 4.69 -9.61
C ARG A 205 15.79 3.76 -10.06
N ASP A 206 16.44 3.10 -9.13
CA ASP A 206 17.59 2.24 -9.42
C ASP A 206 17.22 1.05 -10.31
N TYR A 207 15.99 0.54 -10.20
CA TYR A 207 15.50 -0.51 -11.08
C TYR A 207 15.48 -0.11 -12.56
N TYR A 208 15.33 1.19 -12.85
CA TYR A 208 15.32 1.75 -14.21
C TYR A 208 16.72 2.12 -14.71
N THR A 209 17.64 2.47 -13.81
CA THR A 209 18.92 3.10 -14.17
C THR A 209 20.13 2.20 -14.05
N LYS A 210 20.07 1.13 -13.22
CA LYS A 210 21.16 0.17 -13.06
C LYS A 210 21.24 -0.83 -14.22
N ASP A 211 22.46 -1.19 -14.60
CA ASP A 211 22.76 -2.07 -15.71
C ASP A 211 23.19 -3.50 -15.33
N ASP A 212 23.10 -3.84 -14.04
CA ASP A 212 23.34 -5.20 -13.58
C ASP A 212 22.30 -6.20 -14.13
N ALA A 213 22.66 -7.48 -14.17
CA ALA A 213 21.84 -8.54 -14.76
C ALA A 213 20.45 -8.64 -14.09
N LYS A 214 20.38 -8.48 -12.75
CA LYS A 214 19.14 -8.57 -12.00
C LYS A 214 18.19 -7.41 -12.31
N SER A 215 18.71 -6.18 -12.38
CA SER A 215 17.92 -5.01 -12.74
C SER A 215 17.38 -5.12 -14.17
N LYS A 216 18.16 -5.62 -15.10
CA LYS A 216 17.72 -5.89 -16.49
C LYS A 216 16.61 -6.95 -16.54
N GLU A 217 16.74 -8.04 -15.79
CA GLU A 217 15.71 -9.08 -15.69
C GLU A 217 14.40 -8.52 -15.12
N ILE A 218 14.48 -7.74 -14.04
CA ILE A 218 13.28 -7.12 -13.42
C ILE A 218 12.58 -6.21 -14.42
N ARG A 219 13.31 -5.34 -15.14
CA ARG A 219 12.72 -4.49 -16.20
C ARG A 219 12.05 -5.30 -17.30
N ALA A 220 12.66 -6.41 -17.72
CA ALA A 220 12.08 -7.28 -18.74
C ALA A 220 10.76 -7.91 -18.26
N ARG A 221 10.71 -8.40 -17.04
CA ARG A 221 9.48 -8.95 -16.43
C ARG A 221 8.42 -7.86 -16.23
N TYR A 222 8.82 -6.67 -15.81
CA TYR A 222 7.93 -5.52 -15.66
C TYR A 222 7.30 -5.14 -17.00
N LEU A 223 8.09 -5.07 -18.07
CA LEU A 223 7.60 -4.78 -19.42
C LEU A 223 6.55 -5.80 -19.88
N GLN A 224 6.79 -7.10 -19.63
CA GLN A 224 5.82 -8.16 -19.93
C GLN A 224 4.52 -7.98 -19.11
N HIS A 225 4.64 -7.61 -17.84
CA HIS A 225 3.49 -7.33 -16.98
C HIS A 225 2.65 -6.17 -17.51
N VAL A 226 3.28 -5.05 -17.84
CA VAL A 226 2.60 -3.87 -18.39
C VAL A 226 1.93 -4.20 -19.74
N GLN A 227 2.63 -4.93 -20.63
CA GLN A 227 2.03 -5.41 -21.87
C GLN A 227 0.78 -6.25 -21.60
N LYS A 228 0.86 -7.21 -20.66
CA LYS A 228 -0.28 -8.05 -20.31
C LYS A 228 -1.46 -7.26 -19.75
N THR A 229 -1.19 -6.20 -18.99
CA THR A 229 -2.23 -5.30 -18.48
C THR A 229 -2.99 -4.62 -19.63
N PHE A 230 -2.30 -4.11 -20.65
CA PHE A 230 -2.94 -3.53 -21.82
C PHE A 230 -3.74 -4.56 -22.63
N GLU A 231 -3.24 -5.79 -22.77
CA GLU A 231 -3.99 -6.89 -23.41
C GLU A 231 -5.30 -7.19 -22.66
N LEU A 232 -5.27 -7.18 -21.31
CA LEU A 232 -6.46 -7.36 -20.48
C LEU A 232 -7.46 -6.20 -20.60
N LEU A 233 -6.99 -5.01 -20.96
CA LEU A 233 -7.84 -3.85 -21.30
C LEU A 233 -8.42 -3.93 -22.71
N GLY A 234 -8.05 -4.93 -23.51
CA GLY A 234 -8.60 -5.18 -24.84
C GLY A 234 -7.69 -4.82 -26.01
N ASP A 235 -6.47 -4.38 -25.76
CA ASP A 235 -5.52 -4.05 -26.82
C ASP A 235 -4.96 -5.31 -27.52
N SER A 236 -4.68 -5.17 -28.83
CA SER A 236 -3.95 -6.23 -29.53
C SER A 236 -2.52 -6.38 -28.97
N PRO A 237 -1.93 -7.58 -29.02
CA PRO A 237 -0.56 -7.79 -28.51
C PRO A 237 0.49 -6.84 -29.09
N ALA A 238 0.33 -6.45 -30.36
CA ALA A 238 1.23 -5.49 -31.02
C ALA A 238 1.06 -4.07 -30.49
N THR A 239 -0.18 -3.64 -30.23
CA THR A 239 -0.49 -2.34 -29.61
C THR A 239 -0.04 -2.32 -28.16
N ALA A 240 -0.40 -3.31 -27.38
CA ALA A 240 -0.03 -3.46 -25.97
C ALA A 240 1.50 -3.42 -25.76
N LYS A 241 2.26 -4.07 -26.65
CA LYS A 241 3.73 -4.00 -26.60
C LYS A 241 4.25 -2.59 -26.82
N LYS A 242 3.75 -1.85 -27.81
CA LYS A 242 4.17 -0.44 -28.06
C LYS A 242 3.84 0.47 -26.89
N GLN A 243 2.69 0.27 -26.27
CA GLN A 243 2.28 1.04 -25.10
C GLN A 243 3.17 0.72 -23.90
N ALA A 244 3.47 -0.56 -23.64
CA ALA A 244 4.38 -0.98 -22.57
C ALA A 244 5.80 -0.40 -22.75
N ASP A 245 6.34 -0.42 -23.98
CA ASP A 245 7.62 0.22 -24.32
C ASP A 245 7.56 1.75 -24.04
N THR A 246 6.42 2.38 -24.29
CA THR A 246 6.22 3.81 -24.01
C THR A 246 6.16 4.11 -22.52
N VAL A 247 5.43 3.31 -21.75
CA VAL A 247 5.39 3.41 -20.27
C VAL A 247 6.78 3.30 -19.70
N LEU A 248 7.54 2.25 -20.05
CA LEU A 248 8.89 2.05 -19.54
C LEU A 248 9.82 3.22 -19.91
N ARG A 249 9.66 3.81 -21.10
CA ARG A 249 10.44 4.98 -21.53
C ARG A 249 10.11 6.22 -20.69
N ILE A 250 8.83 6.47 -20.41
CA ILE A 250 8.39 7.60 -19.59
C ILE A 250 8.90 7.45 -18.17
N GLU A 251 8.67 6.29 -17.55
CA GLU A 251 9.11 5.99 -16.19
C GLU A 251 10.64 6.03 -16.04
N THR A 252 11.38 5.58 -17.06
CA THR A 252 12.85 5.72 -17.08
C THR A 252 13.27 7.19 -17.10
N GLY A 253 12.52 8.06 -17.80
CA GLY A 253 12.73 9.50 -17.77
C GLY A 253 12.51 10.09 -16.39
N LEU A 254 11.40 9.74 -15.74
CA LEU A 254 11.08 10.13 -14.36
C LEU A 254 12.13 9.63 -13.38
N ALA A 255 12.54 8.37 -13.50
CA ALA A 255 13.56 7.75 -12.65
C ALA A 255 14.90 8.47 -12.75
N LYS A 256 15.32 8.87 -13.96
CA LYS A 256 16.56 9.64 -14.17
C LYS A 256 16.49 11.03 -13.54
N ALA A 257 15.33 11.66 -13.54
CA ALA A 257 15.10 12.96 -12.93
C ALA A 257 14.92 12.89 -11.40
N SER A 258 14.65 11.70 -10.85
CA SER A 258 14.40 11.49 -9.43
C SER A 258 15.70 11.46 -8.62
N LEU A 259 15.64 11.93 -7.38
CA LEU A 259 16.73 11.85 -6.39
C LEU A 259 16.97 10.39 -5.98
N THR A 260 18.19 10.08 -5.57
CA THR A 260 18.51 8.77 -4.97
C THR A 260 17.85 8.60 -3.59
N ARG A 261 17.75 7.36 -3.10
CA ARG A 261 17.29 7.09 -1.73
C ARG A 261 18.13 7.79 -0.68
N VAL A 262 19.45 7.95 -0.92
CA VAL A 262 20.36 8.63 0.00
C VAL A 262 20.08 10.14 0.00
N ASP A 263 19.95 10.74 -1.19
CA ASP A 263 19.70 12.18 -1.31
C ASP A 263 18.33 12.57 -0.74
N ARG A 264 17.31 11.69 -0.84
CA ARG A 264 15.98 11.92 -0.24
C ARG A 264 15.97 11.97 1.29
N ARG A 265 17.00 11.45 1.95
CA ARG A 265 17.14 11.54 3.42
C ARG A 265 17.64 12.89 3.90
N ASP A 266 18.18 13.69 3.03
CA ASP A 266 18.65 15.04 3.33
C ASP A 266 17.48 16.02 3.23
N PRO A 267 16.96 16.56 4.35
CA PRO A 267 15.82 17.46 4.35
C PRO A 267 16.08 18.75 3.59
N TYR A 268 17.34 19.17 3.48
CA TYR A 268 17.71 20.37 2.74
C TYR A 268 17.71 20.15 1.22
N LYS A 269 18.00 18.93 0.77
CA LYS A 269 17.95 18.57 -0.65
C LYS A 269 16.55 18.39 -1.19
N VAL A 270 15.58 18.07 -0.34
CA VAL A 270 14.19 17.82 -0.76
C VAL A 270 13.26 19.02 -0.54
N LYS A 271 13.75 20.07 0.16
CA LYS A 271 12.94 21.23 0.48
C LYS A 271 13.11 22.33 -0.58
N HIS A 272 12.11 22.52 -1.41
CA HIS A 272 12.04 23.56 -2.44
C HIS A 272 10.73 24.33 -2.32
N LYS A 273 10.62 25.20 -1.32
CA LYS A 273 9.41 25.98 -1.07
C LYS A 273 9.21 27.06 -2.14
N MET A 274 8.07 27.06 -2.77
CA MET A 274 7.68 28.03 -3.81
C MET A 274 6.32 28.63 -3.47
N LYS A 275 6.07 29.84 -3.96
CA LYS A 275 4.70 30.41 -3.94
C LYS A 275 3.90 29.78 -5.08
N ALA A 276 2.64 29.45 -4.80
CA ALA A 276 1.72 29.04 -5.87
C ALA A 276 1.58 30.19 -6.88
N PRO A 277 1.51 29.91 -8.18
CA PRO A 277 1.15 30.92 -9.17
C PRO A 277 -0.24 31.47 -8.84
N SER A 278 -0.38 32.79 -8.91
CA SER A 278 -1.67 33.49 -8.74
C SER A 278 -2.59 33.26 -9.91
#